data_f39b802e6af868cdff3d5e20fc9a8cbf
#
_entry.id   f39b802e6af868cdff3d5e20fc9a8cbf
#
_cell.length_a   1.000
_cell.length_b   1.000
_cell.length_c   1.000
_cell.angle_alpha   90.00
_cell.angle_beta   90.00
_cell.angle_gamma   90.00
#
_symmetry.space_group_name_H-M   'P 1'
#
loop_
_entity.id
_entity.type
_entity.pdbx_description
1 polymer ?
#
loop_
_entity_poly.entity_id
_entity_poly.type
_entity_poly.pdbx_seq_one_letter_code
_entity_poly.pdbx_strand_id
1 'polypeptide(L)' 'PRLHLEVLGQGGEVVWLVNGRPSTRRAASAGFDQRFVQPGHYDITVLDDFGHYDRVSLSVR' A
#
# COMPACT_ATOMS: atom_id res chain seq x y z
N PRO A 1 -14.98 -0.39 -5.33
CA PRO A 1 -13.79 -0.49 -6.19
C PRO A 1 -12.67 -1.25 -5.51
N ARG A 2 -11.89 -1.97 -6.29
CA ARG A 2 -10.74 -2.72 -5.82
C ARG A 2 -9.49 -2.23 -6.53
N LEU A 3 -8.42 -2.05 -5.77
CA LEU A 3 -7.14 -1.62 -6.30
C LEU A 3 -6.07 -2.64 -5.95
N HIS A 4 -5.25 -2.97 -6.92
CA HIS A 4 -4.08 -3.82 -6.72
C HIS A 4 -2.83 -2.99 -6.98
N LEU A 5 -1.92 -2.96 -6.02
CA LEU A 5 -0.65 -2.25 -6.10
C LEU A 5 0.51 -3.23 -5.99
N GLU A 6 1.58 -2.96 -6.73
CA GLU A 6 2.77 -3.78 -6.72
C GLU A 6 4.00 -2.92 -6.43
N VAL A 7 5.00 -3.54 -5.82
CA VAL A 7 6.29 -2.92 -5.56
C VAL A 7 7.28 -3.45 -6.58
N LEU A 8 7.89 -2.55 -7.35
CA LEU A 8 8.86 -2.92 -8.38
C LEU A 8 10.28 -2.78 -7.83
N GLY A 9 11.12 -3.75 -8.14
CA GLY A 9 12.53 -3.71 -7.80
C GLY A 9 12.85 -3.89 -6.32
N GLN A 10 11.89 -4.37 -5.53
CA GLN A 10 12.04 -4.52 -4.09
C GLN A 10 11.97 -5.99 -3.71
N GLY A 11 12.95 -6.45 -2.90
CA GLY A 11 12.91 -7.77 -2.29
C GLY A 11 12.51 -7.69 -0.82
N GLY A 12 12.32 -8.83 -0.19
CA GLY A 12 11.99 -8.91 1.23
C GLY A 12 10.56 -8.55 1.55
N GLU A 13 10.33 -8.17 2.80
CA GLU A 13 9.00 -7.82 3.31
C GLU A 13 8.80 -6.32 3.37
N VAL A 14 7.56 -5.92 3.21
CA VAL A 14 7.15 -4.52 3.30
C VAL A 14 5.89 -4.41 4.14
N VAL A 15 5.67 -3.22 4.69
CA VAL A 15 4.45 -2.87 5.41
C VAL A 15 3.64 -1.93 4.53
N TRP A 16 2.37 -2.24 4.37
CA TRP A 16 1.43 -1.39 3.66
C TRP A 16 0.60 -0.61 4.67
N LEU A 17 0.51 0.70 4.46
CA LEU A 17 -0.26 1.59 5.33
C LEU A 17 -1.37 2.24 4.51
N VAL A 18 -2.52 2.38 5.12
CA VAL A 18 -3.65 3.09 4.53
C VAL A 18 -3.95 4.27 5.44
N ASN A 19 -3.82 5.49 4.91
CA ASN A 19 -4.02 6.73 5.65
C ASN A 19 -3.16 6.79 6.91
N GLY A 20 -1.90 6.33 6.80
CA GLY A 20 -0.94 6.35 7.89
C GLY A 20 -1.10 5.24 8.91
N ARG A 21 -2.04 4.32 8.71
CA ARG A 21 -2.25 3.21 9.63
C ARG A 21 -1.77 1.91 9.01
N PRO A 22 -0.97 1.11 9.72
CA PRO A 22 -0.55 -0.18 9.19
C PRO A 22 -1.74 -1.06 8.86
N SER A 23 -1.74 -1.62 7.65
CA SER A 23 -2.79 -2.51 7.20
C SER A 23 -2.31 -3.94 7.16
N THR A 24 -1.15 -4.19 6.55
CA THR A 24 -0.63 -5.55 6.44
C THR A 24 0.88 -5.52 6.22
N ARG A 25 1.53 -6.60 6.62
CA ARG A 25 2.94 -6.86 6.33
C ARG A 25 3.01 -8.14 5.50
N ARG A 26 3.69 -8.06 4.37
CA ARG A 26 3.81 -9.21 3.46
C ARG A 26 5.02 -9.05 2.56
N ALA A 27 5.33 -10.10 1.81
CA ALA A 27 6.41 -10.05 0.83
C ALA A 27 6.11 -8.97 -0.20
N ALA A 28 7.15 -8.23 -0.61
CA ALA A 28 6.99 -7.18 -1.62
C ALA A 28 6.40 -7.74 -2.92
N SER A 29 6.79 -8.96 -3.27
CA SER A 29 6.31 -9.61 -4.49
C SER A 29 4.82 -9.97 -4.45
N ALA A 30 4.20 -9.99 -3.28
CA ALA A 30 2.78 -10.32 -3.15
C ALA A 30 1.86 -9.17 -3.55
N GLY A 31 2.37 -7.93 -3.51
CA GLY A 31 1.55 -6.76 -3.80
C GLY A 31 0.54 -6.48 -2.69
N PHE A 32 -0.37 -5.57 -2.97
CA PHE A 32 -1.38 -5.13 -2.01
C PHE A 32 -2.71 -4.95 -2.72
N ASP A 33 -3.73 -5.62 -2.18
CA ASP A 33 -5.10 -5.49 -2.67
C ASP A 33 -5.92 -4.75 -1.63
N GLN A 34 -6.61 -3.71 -2.05
CA GLN A 34 -7.47 -2.95 -1.17
C GLN A 34 -8.83 -2.74 -1.83
N ARG A 35 -9.86 -3.04 -1.08
CA ARG A 35 -11.24 -2.77 -1.48
C ARG A 35 -11.72 -1.53 -0.73
N PHE A 36 -12.19 -0.55 -1.49
CA PHE A 36 -12.69 0.70 -0.93
C PHE A 36 -14.21 0.65 -0.93
N VAL A 37 -14.81 0.74 0.26
CA VAL A 37 -16.27 0.70 0.41
C VAL A 37 -16.86 2.07 0.66
N GLN A 38 -16.03 3.07 0.97
CA GLN A 38 -16.48 4.43 1.21
C GLN A 38 -15.75 5.39 0.29
N PRO A 39 -16.46 6.43 -0.21
CA PRO A 39 -15.77 7.48 -0.98
C PRO A 39 -14.82 8.27 -0.09
N GLY A 40 -13.83 8.88 -0.70
CA GLY A 40 -12.89 9.73 0.00
C GLY A 40 -11.51 9.66 -0.58
N HIS A 41 -10.58 10.35 0.09
CA HIS A 41 -9.17 10.32 -0.24
C HIS A 41 -8.46 9.24 0.56
N TYR A 42 -7.54 8.54 -0.12
CA TYR A 42 -6.75 7.48 0.50
C TYR A 42 -5.30 7.66 0.12
N ASP A 43 -4.42 7.60 1.11
CA ASP A 43 -2.99 7.55 0.93
C ASP A 43 -2.52 6.14 1.22
N ILE A 44 -1.96 5.48 0.21
CA ILE A 44 -1.40 4.14 0.36
C ILE A 44 0.11 4.28 0.39
N THR A 45 0.72 3.84 1.47
CA THR A 45 2.17 3.91 1.66
C THR A 45 2.72 2.51 1.79
N VAL A 46 3.86 2.26 1.17
CA VAL A 46 4.61 1.02 1.34
C VAL A 46 5.96 1.37 1.94
N LEU A 47 6.37 0.61 2.96
CA LEU A 47 7.58 0.88 3.72
C LEU A 47 8.37 -0.42 3.85
N ASP A 48 9.67 -0.39 3.53
CA ASP A 48 10.54 -1.54 3.72
C ASP A 48 11.27 -1.47 5.07
N ASP A 49 12.08 -2.50 5.36
CA ASP A 49 12.80 -2.57 6.63
C ASP A 49 14.02 -1.64 6.66
N PHE A 50 14.36 -1.02 5.55
CA PHE A 50 15.51 -0.12 5.44
C PHE A 50 15.12 1.35 5.45
N GLY A 51 13.84 1.65 5.69
CA GLY A 51 13.36 3.02 5.75
C GLY A 51 12.98 3.62 4.40
N HIS A 52 13.05 2.86 3.32
CA HIS A 52 12.57 3.33 2.02
C HIS A 52 11.06 3.23 1.97
N TYR A 53 10.42 4.24 1.38
CA TYR A 53 8.98 4.23 1.26
C TYR A 53 8.54 4.86 -0.05
N ASP A 54 7.32 4.54 -0.43
CA ASP A 54 6.66 5.16 -1.57
C ASP A 54 5.19 5.35 -1.21
N ARG A 55 4.55 6.30 -1.87
CA ARG A 55 3.17 6.66 -1.55
C ARG A 55 2.39 6.94 -2.83
N VAL A 56 1.16 6.47 -2.83
CA VAL A 56 0.19 6.76 -3.88
C VAL A 56 -1.04 7.37 -3.21
N SER A 57 -1.49 8.50 -3.71
CA SER A 57 -2.71 9.14 -3.24
C SER A 57 -3.79 8.96 -4.29
N LEU A 58 -4.98 8.58 -3.85
CA LEU A 58 -6.10 8.36 -4.76
C LEU A 58 -7.41 8.82 -4.16
N SER A 59 -8.36 9.08 -5.04
CA SER A 59 -9.72 9.45 -4.65
C SER A 59 -10.70 8.40 -5.10
N VAL A 60 -11.59 7.99 -4.22
CA VAL A 60 -12.67 7.05 -4.49
C VAL A 60 -13.97 7.83 -4.48
N ARG A 61 -14.75 7.67 -5.54
CA ARG A 61 -16.03 8.36 -5.69
C ARG A 61 -17.21 7.45 -5.43
#